data_282b992a1dbf0bbf28f14ffe27a6b4c6
#
_entry.id   282b992a1dbf0bbf28f14ffe27a6b4c6
#
_cell.length_a   1.000
_cell.length_b   1.000
_cell.length_c   1.000
_cell.angle_alpha   90.00
_cell.angle_beta   90.00
_cell.angle_gamma   90.00
#
_symmetry.space_group_name_H-M   'P 1'
#
loop_
_entity.id
_entity.type
_entity.pdbx_description
1 polymer ?
#
loop_
_entity_poly.entity_id
_entity_poly.type
_entity_poly.pdbx_seq_one_letter_code
_entity_poly.pdbx_strand_id
1 'polypeptide(L)'
;MRAEVKKHGDVMIINIAGTLHIEETQPFREICKKRFTGEKVVFNMSGASFVGSTGLQSFMDAVRGLDESGAYGLKLVGLKPEFKRLFASVENARFQYFEDVRTAVGAFVNPVGAITFQNPVAVKLIGD
;
A
#
# COMPACT_ATOMS: atom_id res chain seq x y z
N MET A 1 -14.33 2.78 -3.97
CA MET A 1 -13.05 2.23 -3.53
C MET A 1 -13.27 0.96 -2.74
N ARG A 2 -12.44 -0.03 -2.97
CA ARG A 2 -12.38 -1.23 -2.13
C ARG A 2 -10.96 -1.39 -1.62
N ALA A 3 -10.81 -1.73 -0.37
CA ALA A 3 -9.50 -2.02 0.22
C ALA A 3 -9.63 -3.24 1.13
N GLU A 4 -8.70 -4.17 0.94
CA GLU A 4 -8.62 -5.40 1.73
C GLU A 4 -7.19 -5.59 2.21
N VAL A 5 -7.03 -6.19 3.38
CA VAL A 5 -5.72 -6.59 3.87
C VAL A 5 -5.62 -8.10 3.91
N LYS A 6 -4.50 -8.62 3.41
CA LYS A 6 -4.10 -10.01 3.56
C LYS A 6 -2.81 -10.03 4.34
N LYS A 7 -2.73 -10.86 5.35
CA LYS A 7 -1.51 -11.00 6.12
C LYS A 7 -0.72 -12.20 5.61
N HIS A 8 0.54 -12.00 5.26
CA HIS A 8 1.43 -13.05 4.83
C HIS A 8 2.67 -13.03 5.72
N GLY A 9 2.74 -13.96 6.68
CA GLY A 9 3.74 -13.87 7.74
C GLY A 9 3.51 -12.61 8.54
N ASP A 10 4.51 -11.75 8.64
CA ASP A 10 4.41 -10.44 9.30
C ASP A 10 4.21 -9.29 8.30
N VAL A 11 3.99 -9.60 7.01
CA VAL A 11 3.78 -8.59 5.98
C VAL A 11 2.28 -8.39 5.74
N MET A 12 1.86 -7.14 5.75
CA MET A 12 0.49 -6.74 5.45
C MET A 12 0.39 -6.37 3.97
N ILE A 13 -0.42 -7.09 3.22
CA ILE A 13 -0.66 -6.80 1.81
C ILE A 13 -2.01 -6.10 1.70
N ILE A 14 -1.99 -4.84 1.30
CA ILE A 14 -3.20 -4.03 1.18
C ILE A 14 -3.54 -3.91 -0.30
N ASN A 15 -4.61 -4.59 -0.71
CA ASN A 15 -5.11 -4.53 -2.08
C ASN A 15 -6.13 -3.41 -2.20
N ILE A 16 -5.87 -2.47 -3.09
CA ILE A 16 -6.74 -1.31 -3.31
C ILE A 16 -7.27 -1.37 -4.73
N ALA A 17 -8.59 -1.27 -4.87
CA ALA A 17 -9.25 -1.35 -6.16
C ALA A 17 -10.37 -0.34 -6.25
N GLY A 18 -10.74 -0.01 -7.49
CA GLY A 18 -11.81 0.92 -7.79
C GLY A 18 -11.33 2.37 -7.84
N THR A 19 -12.28 3.27 -7.94
CA THR A 19 -12.01 4.70 -8.05
C THR A 19 -11.96 5.34 -6.66
N LEU A 20 -10.87 6.05 -6.37
CA LEU A 20 -10.66 6.65 -5.07
C LEU A 20 -11.15 8.10 -5.07
N HIS A 21 -12.14 8.37 -4.22
CA HIS A 21 -12.68 9.71 -3.96
C HIS A 21 -12.20 10.20 -2.59
N ILE A 22 -12.20 11.50 -2.39
CA ILE A 22 -11.72 12.12 -1.13
C ILE A 22 -12.47 11.58 0.09
N GLU A 23 -13.78 11.34 -0.04
CA GLU A 23 -14.62 10.86 1.07
C GLU A 23 -14.21 9.48 1.55
N GLU A 24 -13.58 8.69 0.69
CA GLU A 24 -13.10 7.35 1.02
C GLU A 24 -11.64 7.34 1.44
N THR A 25 -10.82 8.20 0.84
CA THR A 25 -9.38 8.23 1.14
C THR A 25 -9.08 8.77 2.53
N GLN A 26 -9.90 9.68 3.06
CA GLN A 26 -9.70 10.16 4.42
C GLN A 26 -9.93 9.08 5.49
N PRO A 27 -11.06 8.33 5.47
CA PRO A 27 -11.22 7.20 6.38
C PRO A 27 -10.13 6.14 6.22
N PHE A 28 -9.71 5.88 4.99
CA PHE A 28 -8.64 4.94 4.71
C PHE A 28 -7.32 5.38 5.35
N ARG A 29 -7.01 6.66 5.28
CA ARG A 29 -5.81 7.23 5.92
C ARG A 29 -5.81 6.98 7.42
N GLU A 30 -6.96 7.18 8.07
CA GLU A 30 -7.09 6.92 9.50
C GLU A 30 -6.92 5.44 9.86
N ILE A 31 -7.46 4.56 9.03
CA ILE A 31 -7.29 3.11 9.22
C ILE A 31 -5.81 2.74 9.11
N CYS A 32 -5.13 3.25 8.10
CA CYS A 32 -3.70 3.00 7.90
C CYS A 32 -2.88 3.47 9.10
N LYS A 33 -3.16 4.66 9.59
CA LYS A 33 -2.46 5.24 10.73
C LYS A 33 -2.63 4.41 11.99
N LYS A 34 -3.84 3.88 12.23
CA LYS A 34 -4.15 3.11 13.43
C LYS A 34 -3.64 1.68 13.37
N ARG A 35 -3.69 1.04 12.20
CA ARG A 35 -3.49 -0.40 12.08
C ARG A 35 -2.15 -0.80 11.50
N PHE A 36 -1.53 0.04 10.68
CA PHE A 36 -0.37 -0.36 9.89
C PHE A 36 0.92 0.39 10.20
N THR A 37 0.86 1.38 11.09
CA THR A 37 2.07 2.10 11.52
C THR A 37 3.06 1.12 12.16
N GLY A 38 4.30 1.13 11.65
CA GLY A 38 5.34 0.24 12.13
C GLY A 38 5.34 -1.16 11.55
N GLU A 39 4.36 -1.49 10.71
CA GLU A 39 4.25 -2.80 10.07
C GLU A 39 5.00 -2.84 8.74
N LYS A 40 5.28 -4.05 8.27
CA LYS A 40 5.77 -4.28 6.92
C LYS A 40 4.57 -4.26 5.98
N VAL A 41 4.50 -3.27 5.10
CA VAL A 41 3.31 -3.02 4.28
C VAL A 41 3.65 -3.03 2.80
N VAL A 42 2.81 -3.75 2.04
CA VAL A 42 2.80 -3.72 0.58
C VAL A 42 1.46 -3.16 0.14
N PHE A 43 1.47 -2.08 -0.63
CA PHE A 43 0.27 -1.58 -1.28
C PHE A 43 0.19 -2.11 -2.70
N ASN A 44 -0.84 -2.87 -3.01
CA ASN A 44 -1.13 -3.30 -4.37
C ASN A 44 -2.16 -2.35 -4.98
N MET A 45 -1.69 -1.55 -5.93
CA MET A 45 -2.45 -0.48 -6.57
C MET A 45 -2.93 -0.85 -7.97
N SER A 46 -2.79 -2.11 -8.37
CA SER A 46 -3.07 -2.52 -9.76
C SER A 46 -4.49 -2.21 -10.22
N GLY A 47 -5.45 -2.27 -9.32
CA GLY A 47 -6.85 -2.01 -9.63
C GLY A 47 -7.34 -0.62 -9.25
N ALA A 48 -6.45 0.27 -8.84
CA ALA A 48 -6.84 1.58 -8.31
C ALA A 48 -6.78 2.68 -9.36
N SER A 49 -7.73 3.62 -9.27
CA SER A 49 -7.71 4.86 -10.03
C SER A 49 -8.14 6.00 -9.11
N PHE A 50 -7.82 7.23 -9.49
CA PHE A 50 -8.14 8.41 -8.68
C PHE A 50 -9.04 9.36 -9.44
N VAL A 51 -9.94 10.01 -8.71
CA VAL A 51 -10.77 11.10 -9.23
C VAL A 51 -10.32 12.40 -8.56
N GLY A 52 -9.77 13.30 -9.37
CA GLY A 52 -9.32 14.60 -8.92
C GLY A 52 -8.03 14.55 -8.11
N SER A 53 -7.44 15.71 -7.94
CA SER A 53 -6.17 15.86 -7.23
C SER A 53 -6.31 15.75 -5.71
N THR A 54 -7.47 16.10 -5.17
CA THR A 54 -7.70 16.11 -3.73
C THR A 54 -7.69 14.69 -3.14
N GLY A 55 -8.34 13.75 -3.82
CA GLY A 55 -8.33 12.34 -3.40
C GLY A 55 -6.94 11.74 -3.48
N LEU A 56 -6.23 12.05 -4.56
CA LEU A 56 -4.85 11.59 -4.73
C LEU A 56 -3.94 12.16 -3.64
N GLN A 57 -4.08 13.44 -3.32
CA GLN A 57 -3.27 14.10 -2.29
C GLN A 57 -3.48 13.45 -0.92
N SER A 58 -4.74 13.19 -0.57
CA SER A 58 -5.08 12.53 0.70
C SER A 58 -4.49 11.11 0.77
N PHE A 59 -4.53 10.39 -0.36
CA PHE A 59 -3.92 9.05 -0.44
C PHE A 59 -2.40 9.11 -0.30
N MET A 60 -1.75 10.06 -0.97
CA MET A 60 -0.30 10.26 -0.86
C MET A 60 0.11 10.58 0.58
N ASP A 61 -0.68 11.34 1.30
CA ASP A 61 -0.43 11.65 2.71
C ASP A 61 -0.45 10.37 3.57
N ALA A 62 -1.38 9.46 3.28
CA ALA A 62 -1.44 8.17 3.97
C ALA A 62 -0.19 7.33 3.70
N VAL A 63 0.21 7.25 2.44
CA VAL A 63 1.40 6.49 2.01
C VAL A 63 2.66 7.07 2.67
N ARG A 64 2.80 8.38 2.63
CA ARG A 64 3.96 9.06 3.20
C ARG A 64 4.03 8.86 4.72
N GLY A 65 2.89 8.95 5.39
CA GLY A 65 2.82 8.73 6.84
C GLY A 65 3.27 7.33 7.24
N LEU A 66 2.84 6.32 6.51
CA LEU A 66 3.27 4.94 6.75
C LEU A 66 4.75 4.73 6.43
N ASP A 67 5.23 5.33 5.36
CA ASP A 67 6.64 5.21 4.96
C ASP A 67 7.58 5.85 5.99
N GLU A 68 7.21 7.03 6.49
CA GLU A 68 8.01 7.75 7.47
C GLU A 68 8.00 7.10 8.85
N SER A 69 6.86 6.56 9.27
CA SER A 69 6.69 6.01 10.61
C SER A 69 7.18 4.57 10.74
N GLY A 70 7.35 3.88 9.62
CA GLY A 70 7.77 2.48 9.62
C GLY A 70 9.28 2.32 9.60
N ALA A 71 9.75 1.22 10.19
CA ALA A 71 11.18 0.89 10.20
C ALA A 71 11.62 0.27 8.86
N TYR A 72 10.69 -0.18 8.04
CA TYR A 72 10.98 -1.05 6.91
C TYR A 72 10.85 -0.39 5.53
N GLY A 73 10.25 0.78 5.44
CA GLY A 73 9.91 1.37 4.15
C GLY A 73 8.72 0.67 3.50
N LEU A 74 7.90 1.44 2.84
CA LEU A 74 6.69 0.95 2.19
C LEU A 74 7.02 0.39 0.80
N LYS A 75 6.30 -0.64 0.38
CA LYS A 75 6.45 -1.21 -0.96
C LYS A 75 5.17 -1.03 -1.74
N LEU A 76 5.31 -0.58 -2.99
CA LEU A 76 4.20 -0.26 -3.88
C LEU A 76 4.23 -1.18 -5.08
N VAL A 77 3.09 -1.76 -5.43
CA VAL A 77 2.94 -2.70 -6.54
C VAL A 77 1.87 -2.19 -7.49
N GLY A 78 2.13 -2.32 -8.78
CA GLY A 78 1.14 -2.03 -9.82
C GLY A 78 0.80 -0.56 -9.97
N LEU A 79 1.67 0.32 -9.54
CA LEU A 79 1.42 1.77 -9.63
C LEU A 79 1.53 2.22 -11.08
N LYS A 80 0.51 2.90 -11.57
CA LYS A 80 0.49 3.43 -12.94
C LYS A 80 1.56 4.52 -13.12
N PRO A 81 2.13 4.66 -14.33
CA PRO A 81 3.22 5.63 -14.55
C PRO A 81 2.89 7.06 -14.13
N GLU A 82 1.67 7.50 -14.33
CA GLU A 82 1.22 8.84 -13.93
C GLU A 82 1.30 9.04 -12.41
N PHE A 83 1.02 7.99 -11.64
CA PHE A 83 1.10 8.05 -10.19
C PHE A 83 2.54 7.90 -9.69
N LYS A 84 3.35 7.09 -10.37
CA LYS A 84 4.78 6.98 -10.06
C LYS A 84 5.46 8.35 -10.11
N ARG A 85 5.09 9.16 -11.09
CA ARG A 85 5.65 10.50 -11.27
C ARG A 85 5.36 11.39 -10.07
N LEU A 86 4.12 11.30 -9.54
CA LEU A 86 3.72 12.07 -8.38
C LEU A 86 4.42 11.58 -7.10
N PHE A 87 4.50 10.28 -6.91
CA PHE A 87 5.19 9.71 -5.76
C PHE A 87 6.70 9.97 -5.79
N ALA A 88 7.28 10.07 -6.97
CA ALA A 88 8.70 10.37 -7.12
C ALA A 88 9.08 11.76 -6.61
N SER A 89 8.11 12.67 -6.46
CA SER A 89 8.35 14.03 -5.94
C SER A 89 8.43 14.09 -4.41
N VAL A 90 8.13 12.99 -3.72
CA VAL A 90 8.17 12.96 -2.25
C VAL A 90 9.61 12.90 -1.77
N GLU A 91 10.00 13.89 -0.98
CA GLU A 91 11.35 13.94 -0.42
C GLU A 91 11.54 12.93 0.69
N ASN A 92 12.75 12.37 0.79
CA ASN A 92 13.15 11.40 1.81
C ASN A 92 12.30 10.13 1.79
N ALA A 93 11.69 9.81 0.65
CA ALA A 93 10.88 8.62 0.52
C ALA A 93 11.76 7.36 0.59
N ARG A 94 11.27 6.37 1.32
CA ARG A 94 11.90 5.05 1.42
C ARG A 94 11.11 3.99 0.70
N PHE A 95 9.95 4.34 0.15
CA PHE A 95 9.13 3.37 -0.55
C PHE A 95 9.80 2.95 -1.85
N GLN A 96 9.59 1.67 -2.21
CA GLN A 96 10.14 1.04 -3.39
C GLN A 96 9.01 0.51 -4.26
N TYR A 97 9.26 0.44 -5.57
CA TYR A 97 8.27 -0.05 -6.54
C TYR A 97 8.59 -1.47 -6.96
N PHE A 98 7.56 -2.30 -7.09
CA PHE A 98 7.68 -3.68 -7.56
C PHE A 98 6.61 -3.97 -8.59
N GLU A 99 6.87 -4.94 -9.45
CA GLU A 99 5.93 -5.31 -10.51
C GLU A 99 4.81 -6.20 -9.99
N ASP A 100 5.09 -7.01 -8.96
CA ASP A 100 4.09 -7.91 -8.39
C ASP A 100 4.23 -8.00 -6.87
N VAL A 101 3.16 -8.48 -6.24
CA VAL A 101 3.07 -8.59 -4.79
C VAL A 101 4.10 -9.57 -4.23
N ARG A 102 4.31 -10.68 -4.93
CA ARG A 102 5.23 -11.72 -4.47
C ARG A 102 6.66 -11.19 -4.34
N THR A 103 7.13 -10.45 -5.33
CA THR A 103 8.45 -9.83 -5.31
C THR A 103 8.57 -8.81 -4.18
N ALA A 104 7.51 -8.01 -3.99
CA ALA A 104 7.47 -7.00 -2.94
C ALA A 104 7.53 -7.64 -1.54
N VAL A 105 6.77 -8.69 -1.31
CA VAL A 105 6.79 -9.42 -0.04
C VAL A 105 8.18 -10.04 0.19
N GLY A 106 8.75 -10.63 -0.86
CA GLY A 106 10.09 -11.23 -0.80
C GLY A 106 11.19 -10.24 -0.43
N ALA A 107 11.02 -8.98 -0.77
CA ALA A 107 12.00 -7.94 -0.44
C ALA A 107 12.03 -7.58 1.05
N PHE A 108 10.96 -7.88 1.80
CA PHE A 108 10.94 -7.72 3.25
C PHE A 108 11.58 -8.88 3.99
N VAL A 109 11.64 -10.04 3.36
CA VAL A 109 12.12 -11.26 3.99
C VAL A 109 13.56 -11.48 3.60
N ASN A 110 14.37 -11.99 4.54
CA ASN A 110 15.73 -12.38 4.26
C ASN A 110 15.75 -13.36 3.08
N PRO A 111 16.58 -13.15 2.05
CA PRO A 111 16.62 -14.00 0.86
C PRO A 111 16.86 -15.49 1.13
N VAL A 112 17.27 -15.86 2.33
CA VAL A 112 17.45 -17.27 2.72
C VAL A 112 16.14 -17.92 3.12
N GLY A 113 15.10 -17.13 3.39
CA GLY A 113 13.79 -17.67 3.77
C GLY A 113 12.92 -17.95 2.55
N ALA A 114 12.58 -19.20 2.30
CA ALA A 114 11.60 -19.54 1.28
C ALA A 114 10.23 -19.02 1.71
N ILE A 115 9.67 -18.08 0.97
CA ILE A 115 8.31 -17.63 1.22
C ILE A 115 7.36 -18.57 0.50
N THR A 116 6.59 -19.31 1.26
CA THR A 116 5.49 -20.09 0.72
C THR A 116 4.25 -19.21 0.78
N PHE A 117 3.75 -18.83 -0.40
CA PHE A 117 2.48 -18.11 -0.47
C PHE A 117 1.34 -19.10 -0.21
N GLN A 118 0.83 -19.08 1.00
CA GLN A 118 -0.43 -19.74 1.31
C GLN A 118 -1.52 -18.74 0.96
N ASN A 119 -2.75 -19.22 0.75
CA ASN A 119 -3.88 -18.34 0.44
C ASN A 119 -4.42 -17.69 1.72
N PRO A 120 -3.89 -16.55 2.15
CA PRO A 120 -4.40 -15.89 3.34
C PRO A 120 -5.81 -15.36 3.09
N VAL A 121 -6.60 -15.37 4.14
CA VAL A 121 -7.96 -14.82 4.05
C VAL A 121 -7.86 -13.30 3.98
N ALA A 122 -8.49 -12.72 2.96
CA ALA A 122 -8.57 -11.28 2.82
C ALA A 122 -9.56 -10.70 3.83
N VAL A 123 -9.15 -9.67 4.55
CA VAL A 123 -10.01 -8.93 5.46
C VAL A 123 -10.33 -7.59 4.83
N LYS A 124 -11.63 -7.33 4.68
CA LYS A 124 -12.10 -6.08 4.09
C LYS A 124 -11.81 -4.91 5.05
N LEU A 125 -11.23 -3.86 4.50
CA LEU A 125 -11.00 -2.59 5.22
C LEU A 125 -12.05 -1.56 4.85
N ILE A 126 -12.35 -1.43 3.55
CA ILE A 126 -13.29 -0.45 3.01
C ILE A 126 -13.97 -1.07 1.78
N GLY A 127 -15.25 -0.74 1.60
CA GLY A 127 -15.99 -1.09 0.40
C GLY A 127 -17.02 -2.20 0.62
N ASP A 128 -17.64 -2.61 -0.46
CA ASP A 128 -18.71 -3.61 -0.46
C ASP A 128 -18.21 -5.04 -0.40
#